data_244cf82cde0694db19770dd850a1d734
#
_entry.id   244cf82cde0694db19770dd850a1d734
#
_cell.length_a   1.000
_cell.length_b   1.000
_cell.length_c   1.000
_cell.angle_alpha   90.00
_cell.angle_beta   90.00
_cell.angle_gamma   90.00
#
_symmetry.space_group_name_H-M   'P 1'
#
loop_
_entity.id
_entity.type
_entity.pdbx_description
1 polymer ?
#
loop_
_entity_poly.entity_id
_entity_poly.type
_entity_poly.pdbx_seq_one_letter_code
_entity_poly.pdbx_strand_id
1 'polypeptide(L)'
;MTFYTSPTGHSIRYGTCQKMLDYIPVEPINLELEMNQATGFFISCQDVSCYENFMKPYFYCAMDANCISPKGSILKCQKSSDNFCKSNCHRFDQSLINLLVGNYYNFDRSKYEPRLMPALSNFSRIAPKRFNAIDSILERLNIFLKKF
;
A
#
# COMPACT_ATOMS: atom_id res chain seq x y z
N MET A 1 5.34 3.96 -14.16
CA MET A 1 5.02 3.16 -12.94
C MET A 1 3.63 2.59 -13.11
N THR A 2 3.41 1.33 -12.81
CA THR A 2 2.08 0.69 -12.92
C THR A 2 1.67 0.19 -11.55
N PHE A 3 0.48 0.51 -11.11
CA PHE A 3 -0.03 0.19 -9.80
C PHE A 3 -1.31 -0.66 -9.95
N TYR A 4 -1.31 -1.85 -9.36
CA TYR A 4 -2.43 -2.78 -9.46
C TYR A 4 -3.05 -2.96 -8.08
N THR A 5 -4.16 -2.30 -7.83
CA THR A 5 -4.88 -2.45 -6.57
C THR A 5 -6.37 -2.28 -6.77
N SER A 6 -7.15 -2.73 -5.80
CA SER A 6 -8.59 -2.50 -5.74
C SER A 6 -8.92 -1.49 -4.64
N PRO A 7 -10.03 -0.76 -4.77
CA PRO A 7 -10.50 0.16 -3.75
C PRO A 7 -10.88 -0.58 -2.45
N THR A 8 -10.79 0.13 -1.32
CA THR A 8 -11.04 -0.42 0.02
C THR A 8 -12.43 -0.12 0.57
N GLY A 9 -13.16 0.81 -0.03
CA GLY A 9 -14.44 1.32 0.48
C GLY A 9 -14.30 2.39 1.57
N HIS A 10 -13.09 2.91 1.82
CA HIS A 10 -12.87 4.03 2.75
C HIS A 10 -11.84 5.02 2.21
N SER A 11 -11.87 6.26 2.70
CA SER A 11 -10.95 7.30 2.23
C SER A 11 -9.52 7.12 2.73
N ILE A 12 -8.57 7.77 2.06
CA ILE A 12 -7.17 7.84 2.50
C ILE A 12 -7.09 8.44 3.91
N ARG A 13 -7.85 9.48 4.16
CA ARG A 13 -7.97 10.11 5.47
C ARG A 13 -8.32 9.09 6.55
N TYR A 14 -9.26 8.20 6.30
CA TYR A 14 -9.71 7.20 7.27
C TYR A 14 -8.62 6.22 7.69
N GLY A 15 -7.74 5.85 6.80
CA GLY A 15 -6.67 4.87 7.04
C GLY A 15 -5.31 5.46 7.37
N THR A 16 -5.18 6.79 7.47
CA THR A 16 -3.88 7.46 7.58
C THR A 16 -3.81 8.33 8.83
N CYS A 17 -2.84 8.05 9.71
CA CYS A 17 -2.57 8.87 10.89
C CYS A 17 -2.02 10.25 10.46
N GLN A 18 -2.50 11.32 11.11
CA GLN A 18 -2.08 12.69 10.82
C GLN A 18 -0.56 12.87 10.85
N LYS A 19 0.14 12.20 11.75
CA LYS A 19 1.60 12.30 11.87
C LYS A 19 2.35 11.83 10.64
N MET A 20 1.81 10.88 9.86
CA MET A 20 2.43 10.51 8.58
C MET A 20 2.35 11.64 7.56
N LEU A 21 1.32 12.49 7.63
CA LEU A 21 1.16 13.64 6.74
C LEU A 21 2.18 14.75 7.01
N ASP A 22 2.81 14.77 8.21
CA ASP A 22 3.92 15.68 8.51
C ASP A 22 5.19 15.30 7.72
N TYR A 23 5.32 14.02 7.36
CA TYR A 23 6.41 13.49 6.53
C TYR A 23 6.06 13.53 5.04
N ILE A 24 4.82 13.23 4.70
CA ILE A 24 4.34 13.14 3.32
C ILE A 24 3.11 14.05 3.20
N PRO A 25 3.33 15.34 2.94
CA PRO A 25 2.25 16.31 2.87
C PRO A 25 1.37 16.05 1.65
N VAL A 26 0.06 16.21 1.86
CA VAL A 26 -0.98 16.04 0.85
C VAL A 26 -2.04 17.10 1.06
N GLU A 27 -2.55 17.66 -0.04
CA GLU A 27 -3.67 18.59 0.01
C GLU A 27 -4.90 17.93 0.66
N PRO A 28 -5.59 18.60 1.60
CA PRO A 28 -6.69 18.02 2.37
C PRO A 28 -7.80 17.40 1.51
N ILE A 29 -8.08 17.97 0.35
CA ILE A 29 -9.11 17.47 -0.57
C ILE A 29 -8.77 16.08 -1.12
N ASN A 30 -7.49 15.78 -1.34
CA ASN A 30 -7.02 14.51 -1.85
C ASN A 30 -7.12 13.38 -0.83
N LEU A 31 -7.17 13.71 0.45
CA LEU A 31 -7.36 12.73 1.52
C LEU A 31 -8.77 12.14 1.56
N GLU A 32 -9.74 12.80 0.94
CA GLU A 32 -11.12 12.30 0.82
C GLU A 32 -11.26 11.24 -0.28
N LEU A 33 -10.28 11.12 -1.15
CA LEU A 33 -10.27 10.07 -2.18
C LEU A 33 -10.22 8.68 -1.55
N GLU A 34 -10.84 7.74 -2.23
CA GLU A 34 -10.86 6.36 -1.78
C GLU A 34 -9.44 5.76 -1.76
N MET A 35 -9.10 5.12 -0.65
CA MET A 35 -7.83 4.43 -0.48
C MET A 35 -7.81 3.13 -1.29
N ASN A 36 -6.68 2.83 -1.90
CA ASN A 36 -6.44 1.55 -2.56
C ASN A 36 -5.82 0.52 -1.61
N GLN A 37 -6.09 -0.76 -1.85
CA GLN A 37 -5.48 -1.85 -1.10
C GLN A 37 -3.98 -1.93 -1.45
N ALA A 38 -3.16 -2.35 -0.48
CA ALA A 38 -1.73 -2.63 -0.68
C ALA A 38 -1.42 -4.14 -0.67
N THR A 39 -2.41 -4.98 -0.94
CA THR A 39 -2.26 -6.44 -0.88
C THR A 39 -1.33 -6.99 -1.97
N GLY A 40 -1.24 -6.29 -3.08
CA GLY A 40 -0.31 -6.56 -4.16
C GLY A 40 -0.19 -5.34 -5.05
N PHE A 41 1.03 -4.88 -5.26
CA PHE A 41 1.32 -3.78 -6.16
C PHE A 41 2.62 -4.08 -6.90
N PHE A 42 2.73 -3.52 -8.09
CA PHE A 42 3.91 -3.63 -8.91
C PHE A 42 4.43 -2.23 -9.24
N ILE A 43 5.68 -1.97 -8.90
CA ILE A 43 6.33 -0.71 -9.18
C ILE A 43 7.51 -0.97 -10.11
N SER A 44 7.53 -0.31 -11.26
CA SER A 44 8.67 -0.28 -12.16
C SER A 44 9.13 1.16 -12.29
N CYS A 45 10.23 1.49 -11.64
CA CYS A 45 10.89 2.78 -11.79
C CYS A 45 11.97 2.67 -12.87
N GLN A 46 11.78 3.41 -13.95
CA GLN A 46 12.71 3.41 -15.10
C GLN A 46 13.46 4.74 -15.24
N ASP A 47 13.15 5.71 -14.41
CA ASP A 47 13.71 7.04 -14.47
C ASP A 47 14.04 7.62 -13.09
N VAL A 48 14.85 8.66 -13.08
CA VAL A 48 15.28 9.36 -11.86
C VAL A 48 14.10 10.00 -11.13
N SER A 49 13.08 10.46 -11.85
CA SER A 49 11.90 11.08 -11.24
C SER A 49 11.13 10.09 -10.37
N CYS A 50 10.93 8.86 -10.83
CA CYS A 50 10.31 7.81 -10.03
C CYS A 50 11.15 7.48 -8.79
N TYR A 51 12.47 7.42 -8.94
CA TYR A 51 13.34 7.16 -7.80
C TYR A 51 13.25 8.28 -6.76
N GLU A 52 13.42 9.54 -7.15
CA GLU A 52 13.45 10.68 -6.24
C GLU A 52 12.08 10.97 -5.59
N ASN A 53 11.00 10.86 -6.36
CA ASN A 53 9.67 11.28 -5.90
C ASN A 53 8.81 10.13 -5.35
N PHE A 54 9.22 8.88 -5.53
CA PHE A 54 8.51 7.73 -4.99
C PHE A 54 9.41 6.80 -4.16
N MET A 55 10.44 6.18 -4.76
CA MET A 55 11.22 5.14 -4.08
C MET A 55 11.99 5.66 -2.89
N LYS A 56 12.64 6.81 -3.05
CA LYS A 56 13.45 7.43 -1.99
C LYS A 56 12.59 7.84 -0.77
N PRO A 57 11.50 8.60 -0.90
CA PRO A 57 10.63 8.87 0.24
C PRO A 57 9.95 7.62 0.81
N TYR A 58 9.66 6.59 -0.03
CA TYR A 58 9.17 5.31 0.45
C TYR A 58 10.16 4.67 1.42
N PHE A 59 11.43 4.54 1.05
CA PHE A 59 12.44 3.94 1.92
C PHE A 59 12.69 4.77 3.17
N TYR A 60 12.77 6.09 3.06
CA TYR A 60 12.97 6.94 4.23
C TYR A 60 11.84 6.80 5.25
N CYS A 61 10.59 6.82 4.79
CA CYS A 61 9.45 6.62 5.70
C CYS A 61 9.41 5.19 6.26
N ALA A 62 9.69 4.18 5.44
CA ALA A 62 9.69 2.78 5.89
C ALA A 62 10.74 2.48 6.96
N MET A 63 11.86 3.21 6.97
CA MET A 63 12.93 3.08 7.97
C MET A 63 12.73 3.97 9.20
N ASP A 64 11.83 4.94 9.17
CA ASP A 64 11.52 5.79 10.32
C ASP A 64 10.22 5.34 10.99
N ALA A 65 10.33 4.80 12.21
CA ALA A 65 9.17 4.36 12.98
C ALA A 65 8.17 5.48 13.25
N ASN A 66 8.59 6.74 13.33
CA ASN A 66 7.68 7.87 13.52
C ASN A 66 6.89 8.19 12.25
N CYS A 67 7.42 7.84 11.08
CA CYS A 67 6.72 7.96 9.81
C CYS A 67 5.81 6.77 9.55
N ILE A 68 6.38 5.54 9.47
CA ILE A 68 5.62 4.36 9.04
C ILE A 68 4.65 3.86 10.12
N SER A 69 4.98 4.01 11.40
CA SER A 69 4.19 3.51 12.54
C SER A 69 4.17 4.53 13.68
N PRO A 70 3.58 5.72 13.49
CA PRO A 70 3.54 6.76 14.50
C PRO A 70 3.01 6.24 15.84
N LYS A 71 3.60 6.69 16.94
CA LYS A 71 3.21 6.26 18.29
C LYS A 71 1.70 6.43 18.53
N GLY A 72 1.06 5.35 18.93
CA GLY A 72 -0.39 5.30 19.18
C GLY A 72 -1.20 4.82 17.99
N SER A 73 -0.58 4.51 16.85
CA SER A 73 -1.26 3.94 15.68
C SER A 73 -1.88 2.59 15.98
N ILE A 74 -3.11 2.37 15.51
CA ILE A 74 -3.84 1.11 15.64
C ILE A 74 -4.31 0.62 14.27
N LEU A 75 -4.17 -0.68 14.02
CA LEU A 75 -4.59 -1.29 12.76
C LEU A 75 -6.12 -1.48 12.67
N LYS A 76 -6.77 -1.73 13.80
CA LYS A 76 -8.22 -1.92 13.85
C LYS A 76 -8.92 -0.57 13.90
N CYS A 77 -9.34 -0.10 12.73
CA CYS A 77 -10.12 1.11 12.60
C CYS A 77 -11.54 0.86 13.09
N GLN A 78 -11.99 1.63 14.06
CA GLN A 78 -13.38 1.59 14.53
C GLN A 78 -14.28 2.25 13.47
N LYS A 79 -15.42 1.63 13.17
CA LYS A 79 -16.45 2.16 12.25
C LYS A 79 -17.25 3.31 12.91
N SER A 80 -16.62 4.23 13.59
CA SER A 80 -17.32 5.38 14.13
C SER A 80 -17.09 6.59 13.23
N SER A 81 -18.19 7.14 12.78
CA SER A 81 -18.36 8.41 12.07
C SER A 81 -17.49 9.53 12.65
N ASP A 82 -17.03 10.39 11.79
CA ASP A 82 -16.82 11.83 11.93
C ASP A 82 -15.57 12.38 12.60
N ASN A 83 -14.68 11.61 13.22
CA ASN A 83 -13.47 12.23 13.80
C ASN A 83 -12.20 11.42 13.57
N PHE A 84 -11.60 11.71 12.48
CA PHE A 84 -10.46 11.09 11.83
C PHE A 84 -9.21 10.90 12.67
N CYS A 85 -8.81 11.90 13.44
CA CYS A 85 -7.58 11.87 14.25
C CYS A 85 -7.77 11.24 15.62
N LYS A 86 -9.01 11.04 16.08
CA LYS A 86 -9.27 10.48 17.42
C LYS A 86 -9.13 8.97 17.50
N SER A 87 -9.25 8.26 16.38
CA SER A 87 -9.17 6.80 16.38
C SER A 87 -7.75 6.25 16.25
N ASN A 88 -6.74 7.08 15.95
CA ASN A 88 -5.38 6.65 15.64
C ASN A 88 -5.30 5.52 14.58
N CYS A 89 -6.36 5.34 13.79
CA CYS A 89 -6.40 4.35 12.74
C CYS A 89 -5.31 4.60 11.71
N HIS A 90 -4.51 3.58 11.44
CA HIS A 90 -3.41 3.70 10.50
C HIS A 90 -3.16 2.38 9.79
N ARG A 91 -3.00 2.45 8.47
CA ARG A 91 -2.78 1.30 7.60
C ARG A 91 -1.32 1.20 7.15
N PHE A 92 -0.40 1.79 7.90
CA PHE A 92 1.05 1.68 7.72
C PHE A 92 1.49 1.80 6.25
N ASP A 93 2.02 0.71 5.68
CA ASP A 93 2.47 0.60 4.30
C ASP A 93 1.38 0.98 3.27
N GLN A 94 0.15 0.59 3.50
CA GLN A 94 -0.98 0.95 2.64
C GLN A 94 -1.19 2.48 2.61
N SER A 95 -1.12 3.15 3.76
CA SER A 95 -1.21 4.61 3.84
C SER A 95 -0.06 5.25 3.07
N LEU A 96 1.17 4.82 3.34
CA LEU A 96 2.39 5.32 2.70
C LEU A 96 2.31 5.23 1.17
N ILE A 97 1.95 4.05 0.65
CA ILE A 97 1.87 3.82 -0.80
C ILE A 97 0.81 4.71 -1.44
N ASN A 98 -0.39 4.83 -0.83
CA ASN A 98 -1.47 5.66 -1.38
C ASN A 98 -1.07 7.15 -1.44
N LEU A 99 -0.39 7.67 -0.41
CA LEU A 99 0.09 9.04 -0.40
C LEU A 99 1.16 9.28 -1.47
N LEU A 100 2.15 8.38 -1.57
CA LEU A 100 3.26 8.55 -2.51
C LEU A 100 2.83 8.39 -3.96
N VAL A 101 1.97 7.42 -4.27
CA VAL A 101 1.42 7.23 -5.62
C VAL A 101 0.53 8.43 -5.98
N GLY A 102 -0.32 8.86 -5.04
CA GLY A 102 -1.15 10.03 -5.23
C GLY A 102 -0.31 11.26 -5.56
N ASN A 103 0.69 11.59 -4.75
CA ASN A 103 1.58 12.71 -4.98
C ASN A 103 2.33 12.61 -6.32
N TYR A 104 2.85 11.41 -6.65
CA TYR A 104 3.58 11.19 -7.89
C TYR A 104 2.75 11.47 -9.15
N TYR A 105 1.46 11.18 -9.10
CA TYR A 105 0.52 11.39 -10.21
C TYR A 105 -0.43 12.57 -10.02
N ASN A 106 -0.18 13.45 -9.03
CA ASN A 106 -1.08 14.55 -8.64
C ASN A 106 -2.52 14.07 -8.38
N PHE A 107 -2.66 12.89 -7.79
CA PHE A 107 -3.93 12.22 -7.50
C PHE A 107 -4.82 11.98 -8.74
N ASP A 108 -4.25 12.03 -9.93
CA ASP A 108 -4.94 11.60 -11.15
C ASP A 108 -5.02 10.07 -11.20
N ARG A 109 -6.11 9.52 -10.67
CA ARG A 109 -6.34 8.08 -10.55
C ARG A 109 -6.31 7.34 -11.90
N SER A 110 -6.62 8.03 -12.99
CA SER A 110 -6.59 7.44 -14.33
C SER A 110 -5.20 6.98 -14.76
N LYS A 111 -4.14 7.52 -14.13
CA LYS A 111 -2.74 7.21 -14.43
C LYS A 111 -2.18 6.01 -13.67
N TYR A 112 -2.80 5.62 -12.56
CA TYR A 112 -2.28 4.55 -11.71
C TYR A 112 -3.31 3.46 -11.37
N GLU A 113 -4.60 3.68 -11.60
CA GLU A 113 -5.62 2.66 -11.45
C GLU A 113 -5.86 1.98 -12.80
N PRO A 114 -5.61 0.68 -12.92
CA PRO A 114 -5.80 -0.01 -14.18
C PRO A 114 -7.28 -0.13 -14.51
N ARG A 115 -7.68 0.34 -15.67
CA ARG A 115 -9.06 0.20 -16.20
C ARG A 115 -9.42 -1.25 -16.58
N LEU A 116 -8.50 -2.21 -16.49
CA LEU A 116 -8.56 -3.46 -17.25
C LEU A 116 -8.22 -4.73 -16.48
N MET A 117 -8.45 -4.83 -15.15
CA MET A 117 -8.30 -6.14 -14.51
C MET A 117 -9.42 -6.50 -13.53
N PRO A 118 -10.62 -6.84 -14.01
CA PRO A 118 -11.63 -7.47 -13.16
C PRO A 118 -11.16 -8.82 -12.58
N ALA A 119 -10.20 -9.49 -13.24
CA ALA A 119 -9.70 -10.79 -12.82
C ALA A 119 -8.80 -10.74 -11.57
N LEU A 120 -8.11 -9.62 -11.29
CA LEU A 120 -7.29 -9.49 -10.07
C LEU A 120 -8.09 -8.96 -8.87
N SER A 121 -9.27 -8.39 -9.06
CA SER A 121 -10.16 -7.98 -7.97
C SER A 121 -10.69 -9.18 -7.17
N ASN A 122 -10.62 -10.38 -7.74
CA ASN A 122 -10.99 -11.65 -7.10
C ASN A 122 -9.82 -12.34 -6.37
N PHE A 123 -8.72 -11.65 -6.07
CA PHE A 123 -7.85 -12.07 -4.98
C PHE A 123 -8.61 -11.89 -3.67
N SER A 124 -9.70 -12.67 -3.52
CA SER A 124 -10.26 -12.98 -2.23
C SER A 124 -9.08 -13.45 -1.37
N ARG A 125 -9.01 -12.97 -0.14
CA ARG A 125 -8.11 -13.48 0.88
C ARG A 125 -8.32 -14.99 0.97
N ILE A 126 -7.61 -15.73 0.14
CA ILE A 126 -7.37 -17.14 0.43
C ILE A 126 -6.56 -17.03 1.71
N ALA A 127 -7.22 -17.33 2.82
CA ALA A 127 -6.51 -17.48 4.09
C ALA A 127 -5.32 -18.39 3.76
N PRO A 128 -4.09 -18.02 4.06
CA PRO A 128 -2.95 -18.86 3.76
C PRO A 128 -3.20 -20.16 4.51
N LYS A 129 -3.65 -21.20 3.82
CA LYS A 129 -3.27 -22.54 4.21
C LYS A 129 -1.76 -22.39 4.35
N ARG A 130 -1.22 -22.66 5.53
CA ARG A 130 0.20 -22.55 5.81
C ARG A 130 0.97 -23.14 4.61
N PHE A 131 1.29 -22.30 3.66
CA PHE A 131 2.29 -22.59 2.66
C PHE A 131 3.59 -22.57 3.46
N ASN A 132 4.04 -23.72 3.88
CA ASN A 132 5.42 -23.86 4.27
C ASN A 132 6.21 -23.51 3.02
N ALA A 133 6.71 -22.28 2.96
CA ALA A 133 7.54 -21.79 1.85
C ALA A 133 8.72 -22.75 1.60
N ILE A 134 9.15 -23.47 2.64
CA ILE A 134 10.16 -24.53 2.61
C ILE A 134 9.69 -25.72 1.76
N ASP A 135 8.44 -26.16 1.87
CA ASP A 135 7.95 -27.34 1.13
C ASP A 135 7.89 -27.05 -0.38
N SER A 136 7.50 -25.83 -0.78
CA SER A 136 7.47 -25.47 -2.20
C SER A 136 8.87 -25.32 -2.81
N ILE A 137 9.86 -24.90 -2.01
CA ILE A 137 11.25 -24.81 -2.44
C ILE A 137 11.85 -26.23 -2.54
N LEU A 138 11.55 -27.11 -1.60
CA LEU A 138 12.02 -28.50 -1.62
C LEU A 138 11.39 -29.31 -2.76
N GLU A 139 10.11 -29.09 -3.10
CA GLU A 139 9.51 -29.69 -4.29
C GLU A 139 10.19 -29.23 -5.58
N ARG A 140 10.48 -27.95 -5.72
CA ARG A 140 11.19 -27.43 -6.90
C ARG A 140 12.63 -27.95 -7.00
N LEU A 141 13.33 -28.07 -5.89
CA LEU A 141 14.67 -28.67 -5.84
C LEU A 141 14.64 -30.17 -6.18
N ASN A 142 13.66 -30.92 -5.70
CA ASN A 142 13.50 -32.35 -6.03
C ASN A 142 13.16 -32.60 -7.51
N ILE A 143 12.40 -31.68 -8.14
CA ILE A 143 12.12 -31.77 -9.59
C ILE A 143 13.40 -31.48 -10.39
N PHE A 144 14.26 -30.57 -9.89
CA PHE A 144 15.52 -30.24 -10.55
C PHE A 144 16.53 -31.38 -10.45
N LEU A 145 16.65 -32.02 -9.28
CA LEU A 145 17.57 -33.14 -9.04
C LEU A 145 17.18 -34.45 -9.73
N LYS A 146 15.91 -34.64 -10.10
CA LYS A 146 15.45 -35.80 -10.89
C LYS A 146 15.71 -35.68 -12.40
N LYS A 147 16.24 -34.56 -12.87
CA LYS A 147 16.57 -34.32 -14.29
C LYS A 147 18.07 -34.49 -14.63
N PHE A 148 18.87 -34.85 -13.64
CA PHE A 148 20.27 -35.24 -13.77
C PHE A 148 20.46 -36.67 -13.22
#